data_b01b4c2013b783dc7ddf7434362093c1
#
_entry.id   b01b4c2013b783dc7ddf7434362093c1
#
_cell.length_a   1.000
_cell.length_b   1.000
_cell.length_c   1.000
_cell.angle_alpha   90.00
_cell.angle_beta   90.00
_cell.angle_gamma   90.00
#
_symmetry.space_group_name_H-M   'P 1'
#
loop_
_entity.id
_entity.type
_entity.pdbx_description
1 polymer ?
#
loop_
_entity_poly.entity_id
_entity_poly.type
_entity_poly.pdbx_seq_one_letter_code
_entity_poly.pdbx_strand_id
1 'polypeptide(L)'
;PIFNIPWGHHTEIIAKCKTAEDALFYVSKTIENGWSRAMLLNYLDAKLHLTEGKAITNFERLLPSPVSDLAQQTLKDPYIFDFLSIRQDYDERELQEALTTNITKFLLELGSGFAYVGQQYRLQVGEQEFFADLLFYHLKLRCYVVIELKIERFKPEHLGQLGFYVTAIDREIKSEADNPTIGLLICKTKDSLV
;
A
#
# COMPACT_ATOMS: atom_id res chain seq x y z
N PRO A 1 -12.98 25.38 0.72
CA PRO A 1 -11.90 24.39 1.05
C PRO A 1 -10.51 24.86 0.62
N ILE A 2 -10.36 25.52 -0.53
CA ILE A 2 -9.05 25.93 -1.08
C ILE A 2 -8.22 26.77 -0.09
N PHE A 3 -8.84 27.62 0.72
CA PHE A 3 -8.15 28.46 1.71
C PHE A 3 -7.70 27.73 2.99
N ASN A 4 -7.96 26.44 3.11
CA ASN A 4 -7.65 25.67 4.31
C ASN A 4 -6.26 25.01 4.29
N ILE A 5 -5.48 25.24 3.25
CA ILE A 5 -4.09 24.76 3.15
C ILE A 5 -3.13 25.95 3.01
N PRO A 6 -1.88 25.83 3.52
CA PRO A 6 -0.88 26.90 3.45
C PRO A 6 -0.54 27.26 1.99
N TRP A 7 -0.18 28.53 1.76
CA TRP A 7 0.19 29.04 0.41
C TRP A 7 1.28 28.22 -0.27
N GLY A 8 2.28 27.74 0.48
CA GLY A 8 3.33 26.88 -0.08
C GLY A 8 2.83 25.55 -0.67
N HIS A 9 1.67 25.03 -0.22
CA HIS A 9 1.04 23.85 -0.83
C HIS A 9 0.38 24.22 -2.16
N HIS A 10 -0.29 25.40 -2.22
CA HIS A 10 -0.91 25.86 -3.47
C HIS A 10 0.11 26.03 -4.60
N THR A 11 1.29 26.60 -4.29
CA THR A 11 2.35 26.79 -5.30
C THR A 11 2.81 25.47 -5.90
N GLU A 12 2.94 24.41 -5.09
CA GLU A 12 3.32 23.09 -5.60
C GLU A 12 2.21 22.43 -6.42
N ILE A 13 0.97 22.51 -5.95
CA ILE A 13 -0.19 21.96 -6.68
C ILE A 13 -0.35 22.62 -8.03
N ILE A 14 -0.31 23.95 -8.08
CA ILE A 14 -0.44 24.72 -9.34
C ILE A 14 0.71 24.41 -10.31
N ALA A 15 1.92 24.23 -9.80
CA ALA A 15 3.09 23.95 -10.63
C ALA A 15 3.07 22.55 -11.25
N LYS A 16 2.47 21.56 -10.58
CA LYS A 16 2.55 20.14 -10.96
C LYS A 16 1.25 19.56 -11.51
N CYS A 17 0.09 20.08 -11.14
CA CYS A 17 -1.19 19.61 -11.65
C CYS A 17 -1.52 20.24 -13.01
N LYS A 18 -1.99 19.41 -13.93
CA LYS A 18 -2.35 19.87 -15.29
C LYS A 18 -3.82 20.28 -15.40
N THR A 19 -4.68 19.76 -14.54
CA THR A 19 -6.12 20.03 -14.55
C THR A 19 -6.58 20.56 -13.19
N ALA A 20 -7.71 21.26 -13.18
CA ALA A 20 -8.33 21.72 -11.94
C ALA A 20 -8.81 20.55 -11.08
N GLU A 21 -9.21 19.44 -11.69
CA GLU A 21 -9.66 18.22 -11.02
C GLU A 21 -8.52 17.60 -10.23
N ASP A 22 -7.34 17.41 -10.85
CA ASP A 22 -6.14 16.93 -10.17
C ASP A 22 -5.76 17.84 -8.99
N ALA A 23 -5.79 19.16 -9.22
CA ALA A 23 -5.47 20.14 -8.18
C ALA A 23 -6.42 20.03 -6.98
N LEU A 24 -7.73 19.92 -7.22
CA LEU A 24 -8.74 19.76 -6.16
C LEU A 24 -8.58 18.44 -5.41
N PHE A 25 -8.22 17.35 -6.09
CA PHE A 25 -7.88 16.08 -5.46
C PHE A 25 -6.79 16.28 -4.40
N TYR A 26 -5.66 16.90 -4.75
CA TYR A 26 -4.56 17.11 -3.81
C TYR A 26 -4.89 18.09 -2.70
N VAL A 27 -5.71 19.12 -2.97
CA VAL A 27 -6.23 20.03 -1.94
C VAL A 27 -7.06 19.25 -0.90
N SER A 28 -8.01 18.44 -1.35
CA SER A 28 -8.87 17.64 -0.46
C SER A 28 -8.05 16.68 0.37
N LYS A 29 -7.13 15.93 -0.26
CA LYS A 29 -6.25 14.98 0.42
C LYS A 29 -5.31 15.64 1.42
N THR A 30 -4.82 16.84 1.11
CA THR A 30 -3.99 17.61 2.04
C THR A 30 -4.76 18.01 3.29
N ILE A 31 -6.02 18.44 3.13
CA ILE A 31 -6.90 18.80 4.26
C ILE A 31 -7.23 17.55 5.10
N GLU A 32 -7.67 16.47 4.44
CA GLU A 32 -8.08 15.22 5.11
C GLU A 32 -6.97 14.58 5.94
N ASN A 33 -5.74 14.60 5.42
CA ASN A 33 -4.61 13.89 6.01
C ASN A 33 -3.59 14.80 6.70
N GLY A 34 -3.77 16.12 6.66
CA GLY A 34 -2.85 17.07 7.27
C GLY A 34 -1.44 17.02 6.67
N TRP A 35 -1.31 16.83 5.35
CA TRP A 35 -0.01 16.66 4.71
C TRP A 35 0.88 17.89 4.86
N SER A 36 2.13 17.67 5.25
CA SER A 36 3.18 18.68 5.12
C SER A 36 3.49 18.95 3.64
N ARG A 37 4.15 20.07 3.34
CA ARG A 37 4.58 20.38 1.97
C ARG A 37 5.46 19.28 1.38
N ALA A 38 6.35 18.69 2.17
CA ALA A 38 7.22 17.60 1.73
C ALA A 38 6.41 16.33 1.38
N MET A 39 5.41 15.97 2.19
CA MET A 39 4.52 14.85 1.90
C MET A 39 3.69 15.10 0.64
N LEU A 40 3.12 16.31 0.50
CA LEU A 40 2.38 16.68 -0.70
C LEU A 40 3.24 16.55 -1.97
N LEU A 41 4.48 17.03 -1.93
CA LEU A 41 5.42 16.91 -3.06
C LEU A 41 5.66 15.45 -3.44
N ASN A 42 5.89 14.57 -2.47
CA ASN A 42 6.07 13.14 -2.74
C ASN A 42 4.84 12.51 -3.42
N TYR A 43 3.63 12.86 -2.96
CA TYR A 43 2.39 12.34 -3.56
C TYR A 43 2.08 12.94 -4.94
N LEU A 44 2.46 14.19 -5.17
CA LEU A 44 2.37 14.82 -6.50
C LEU A 44 3.32 14.13 -7.49
N ASP A 45 4.56 13.83 -7.07
CA ASP A 45 5.57 13.14 -7.88
C ASP A 45 5.16 11.68 -8.17
N ALA A 46 4.59 10.99 -7.17
CA ALA A 46 4.02 9.66 -7.32
C ALA A 46 2.69 9.63 -8.10
N LYS A 47 2.13 10.78 -8.51
CA LYS A 47 0.86 10.89 -9.25
C LYS A 47 -0.28 10.12 -8.56
N LEU A 48 -0.43 10.31 -7.25
CA LEU A 48 -1.41 9.61 -6.43
C LEU A 48 -2.83 9.63 -7.02
N HIS A 49 -3.26 10.74 -7.64
CA HIS A 49 -4.56 10.90 -8.30
C HIS A 49 -4.83 9.89 -9.42
N LEU A 50 -3.78 9.26 -9.97
CA LEU A 50 -3.92 8.24 -11.02
C LEU A 50 -4.00 6.82 -10.49
N THR A 51 -3.49 6.56 -9.27
CA THR A 51 -3.27 5.21 -8.74
C THR A 51 -4.16 4.88 -7.54
N GLU A 52 -4.59 5.87 -6.76
CA GLU A 52 -5.41 5.64 -5.58
C GLU A 52 -6.76 4.98 -5.93
N GLY A 53 -7.13 3.97 -5.18
CA GLY A 53 -8.40 3.26 -5.33
C GLY A 53 -8.53 2.37 -6.57
N LYS A 54 -7.47 2.16 -7.35
CA LYS A 54 -7.50 1.37 -8.59
C LYS A 54 -7.05 -0.09 -8.43
N ALA A 55 -6.68 -0.51 -7.21
CA ALA A 55 -6.30 -1.88 -6.96
C ALA A 55 -7.46 -2.86 -7.28
N ILE A 56 -7.13 -3.99 -7.91
CA ILE A 56 -8.08 -5.09 -8.06
C ILE A 56 -8.21 -5.77 -6.70
N THR A 57 -9.42 -5.76 -6.15
CA THR A 57 -9.68 -6.26 -4.81
C THR A 57 -10.90 -7.16 -4.75
N ASN A 58 -11.03 -7.92 -3.66
CA ASN A 58 -12.19 -8.71 -3.31
C ASN A 58 -12.91 -8.17 -2.05
N PHE A 59 -12.65 -6.91 -1.70
CA PHE A 59 -13.06 -6.31 -0.43
C PHE A 59 -14.57 -6.28 -0.24
N GLU A 60 -15.35 -5.95 -1.27
CA GLU A 60 -16.81 -5.93 -1.20
C GLU A 60 -17.39 -7.28 -0.74
N ARG A 61 -16.70 -8.39 -1.09
CA ARG A 61 -17.12 -9.74 -0.71
C ARG A 61 -16.66 -10.15 0.69
N LEU A 62 -15.50 -9.65 1.15
CA LEU A 62 -14.82 -10.16 2.35
C LEU A 62 -14.87 -9.19 3.53
N LEU A 63 -15.00 -7.89 3.29
CA LEU A 63 -15.02 -6.87 4.33
C LEU A 63 -16.41 -6.27 4.45
N PRO A 64 -16.89 -5.99 5.69
CA PRO A 64 -18.15 -5.29 5.88
C PRO A 64 -18.05 -3.82 5.43
N SER A 65 -19.11 -3.27 4.85
CA SER A 65 -19.21 -1.82 4.60
C SER A 65 -19.32 -1.07 5.96
N PRO A 66 -18.65 0.08 6.15
CA PRO A 66 -17.91 0.90 5.16
C PRO A 66 -16.41 0.55 5.06
N VAL A 67 -15.93 -0.52 5.69
CA VAL A 67 -14.51 -0.90 5.71
C VAL A 67 -14.03 -1.31 4.31
N SER A 68 -14.88 -2.01 3.54
CA SER A 68 -14.58 -2.38 2.15
C SER A 68 -14.31 -1.17 1.26
N ASP A 69 -15.15 -0.13 1.37
CA ASP A 69 -15.02 1.09 0.58
C ASP A 69 -13.75 1.86 0.94
N LEU A 70 -13.46 1.97 2.25
CA LEU A 70 -12.25 2.62 2.73
C LEU A 70 -10.99 1.86 2.32
N ALA A 71 -11.01 0.52 2.39
CA ALA A 71 -9.91 -0.32 1.95
C ALA A 71 -9.67 -0.16 0.44
N GLN A 72 -10.72 -0.17 -0.37
CA GLN A 72 -10.61 0.05 -1.82
C GLN A 72 -10.00 1.41 -2.15
N GLN A 73 -10.39 2.47 -1.46
CA GLN A 73 -9.85 3.81 -1.67
C GLN A 73 -8.39 3.96 -1.21
N THR A 74 -7.94 3.12 -0.30
CA THR A 74 -6.60 3.22 0.29
C THR A 74 -5.53 2.58 -0.58
N LEU A 75 -5.86 1.47 -1.25
CA LEU A 75 -4.88 0.73 -2.05
C LEU A 75 -4.73 1.31 -3.46
N LYS A 76 -3.52 1.19 -4.00
CA LYS A 76 -3.13 1.70 -5.32
C LYS A 76 -2.89 0.57 -6.31
N ASP A 77 -2.94 0.91 -7.59
CA ASP A 77 -2.46 0.07 -8.69
C ASP A 77 -2.16 0.97 -9.90
N PRO A 78 -0.94 1.00 -10.41
CA PRO A 78 0.27 0.35 -9.88
C PRO A 78 0.91 1.09 -8.70
N TYR A 79 1.75 0.40 -7.93
CA TYR A 79 2.73 1.00 -7.04
C TYR A 79 3.98 1.40 -7.82
N ILE A 80 4.58 2.55 -7.46
CA ILE A 80 5.75 3.11 -8.15
C ILE A 80 6.98 3.00 -7.24
N PHE A 81 7.97 2.24 -7.67
CA PHE A 81 9.20 1.98 -6.92
C PHE A 81 10.44 2.65 -7.54
N ASP A 82 10.27 3.72 -8.30
CA ASP A 82 11.35 4.48 -8.96
C ASP A 82 12.39 5.04 -7.97
N PHE A 83 12.02 5.12 -6.68
CA PHE A 83 12.94 5.54 -5.62
C PHE A 83 13.97 4.46 -5.22
N LEU A 84 13.81 3.22 -5.71
CA LEU A 84 14.74 2.14 -5.44
C LEU A 84 15.89 2.19 -6.44
N SER A 85 17.13 2.26 -5.92
CA SER A 85 18.34 2.19 -6.73
C SER A 85 18.82 0.74 -6.81
N ILE A 86 18.03 -0.13 -7.43
CA ILE A 86 18.35 -1.54 -7.64
C ILE A 86 18.65 -1.84 -9.12
N ARG A 87 19.38 -2.90 -9.38
CA ARG A 87 19.71 -3.35 -10.74
C ARG A 87 18.44 -3.86 -11.43
N GLN A 88 18.44 -3.91 -12.76
CA GLN A 88 17.26 -4.38 -13.50
C GLN A 88 16.96 -5.88 -13.33
N ASP A 89 17.97 -6.66 -12.98
CA ASP A 89 17.95 -8.11 -12.79
C ASP A 89 17.92 -8.53 -11.30
N TYR A 90 17.29 -7.73 -10.44
CA TYR A 90 17.14 -8.01 -9.02
C TYR A 90 16.26 -9.23 -8.73
N ASP A 91 16.54 -9.93 -7.62
CA ASP A 91 15.67 -10.98 -7.08
C ASP A 91 14.67 -10.45 -6.04
N GLU A 92 13.76 -11.32 -5.54
CA GLU A 92 12.74 -10.97 -4.56
C GLU A 92 13.36 -10.46 -3.25
N ARG A 93 14.47 -11.05 -2.83
CA ARG A 93 15.15 -10.68 -1.60
C ARG A 93 15.81 -9.31 -1.72
N GLU A 94 16.48 -9.04 -2.84
CA GLU A 94 17.07 -7.72 -3.13
C GLU A 94 15.99 -6.63 -3.17
N LEU A 95 14.82 -6.91 -3.77
CA LEU A 95 13.68 -6.00 -3.76
C LEU A 95 13.20 -5.74 -2.33
N GLN A 96 13.02 -6.79 -1.53
CA GLN A 96 12.57 -6.66 -0.14
C GLN A 96 13.56 -5.85 0.71
N GLU A 97 14.86 -6.13 0.59
CA GLU A 97 15.91 -5.39 1.30
C GLU A 97 15.94 -3.92 0.88
N ALA A 98 15.80 -3.62 -0.41
CA ALA A 98 15.76 -2.27 -0.93
C ALA A 98 14.52 -1.49 -0.44
N LEU A 99 13.34 -2.11 -0.42
CA LEU A 99 12.12 -1.52 0.13
C LEU A 99 12.26 -1.24 1.63
N THR A 100 12.84 -2.17 2.38
CA THR A 100 13.02 -2.01 3.83
C THR A 100 14.08 -0.95 4.15
N THR A 101 15.16 -0.89 3.39
CA THR A 101 16.18 0.17 3.53
C THR A 101 15.58 1.54 3.24
N ASN A 102 14.63 1.63 2.31
CA ASN A 102 13.92 2.86 1.96
C ASN A 102 12.53 2.92 2.59
N ILE A 103 12.34 2.36 3.78
CA ILE A 103 11.02 2.16 4.41
C ILE A 103 10.16 3.42 4.46
N THR A 104 10.76 4.59 4.67
CA THR A 104 10.02 5.87 4.68
C THR A 104 9.39 6.15 3.32
N LYS A 105 10.13 5.96 2.23
CA LYS A 105 9.63 6.16 0.86
C LYS A 105 8.60 5.09 0.51
N PHE A 106 8.83 3.86 0.96
CA PHE A 106 7.88 2.78 0.76
C PHE A 106 6.55 3.04 1.49
N LEU A 107 6.59 3.50 2.74
CA LEU A 107 5.38 3.89 3.48
C LEU A 107 4.62 5.04 2.79
N LEU A 108 5.35 6.02 2.23
CA LEU A 108 4.73 7.09 1.43
C LEU A 108 4.09 6.55 0.15
N GLU A 109 4.72 5.57 -0.49
CA GLU A 109 4.16 4.93 -1.67
C GLU A 109 2.94 4.06 -1.32
N LEU A 110 2.98 3.31 -0.22
CA LEU A 110 1.81 2.55 0.26
C LEU A 110 0.61 3.46 0.56
N GLY A 111 0.87 4.66 1.06
CA GLY A 111 -0.15 5.64 1.40
C GLY A 111 -0.31 5.89 2.90
N SER A 112 -1.29 6.72 3.26
CA SER A 112 -1.49 7.10 4.66
C SER A 112 -2.14 5.98 5.48
N GLY A 113 -1.66 5.79 6.70
CA GLY A 113 -2.23 4.85 7.66
C GLY A 113 -1.47 3.55 7.80
N PHE A 114 -0.46 3.28 6.98
CA PHE A 114 0.39 2.10 7.14
C PHE A 114 1.44 2.31 8.23
N ALA A 115 1.56 1.33 9.11
CA ALA A 115 2.61 1.21 10.12
C ALA A 115 3.40 -0.08 9.86
N TYR A 116 4.72 0.00 9.74
CA TYR A 116 5.57 -1.15 9.50
C TYR A 116 5.71 -2.00 10.77
N VAL A 117 5.44 -3.31 10.65
CA VAL A 117 5.58 -4.29 11.72
C VAL A 117 6.87 -5.09 11.59
N GLY A 118 7.19 -5.58 10.37
CA GLY A 118 8.42 -6.33 10.15
C GLY A 118 8.56 -6.91 8.75
N GLN A 119 9.77 -7.38 8.45
CA GLN A 119 10.08 -8.17 7.25
C GLN A 119 10.37 -9.61 7.65
N GLN A 120 10.21 -10.54 6.69
CA GLN A 120 10.37 -11.98 6.92
C GLN A 120 9.68 -12.39 8.23
N TYR A 121 8.40 -11.96 8.34
CA TYR A 121 7.67 -12.11 9.57
C TYR A 121 7.35 -13.58 9.81
N ARG A 122 7.91 -14.14 10.89
CA ARG A 122 7.76 -15.54 11.23
C ARG A 122 6.34 -15.84 11.71
N LEU A 123 5.72 -16.81 11.08
CA LEU A 123 4.42 -17.39 11.46
C LEU A 123 4.60 -18.85 11.82
N GLN A 124 4.15 -19.22 13.02
CA GLN A 124 4.18 -20.60 13.48
C GLN A 124 2.81 -21.23 13.25
N VAL A 125 2.72 -22.21 12.36
CA VAL A 125 1.45 -22.94 12.13
C VAL A 125 1.66 -24.43 12.40
N GLY A 126 1.17 -24.88 13.52
CA GLY A 126 1.52 -26.21 14.05
C GLY A 126 3.00 -26.32 14.35
N GLU A 127 3.67 -27.33 13.78
CA GLU A 127 5.11 -27.54 13.93
C GLU A 127 5.95 -26.86 12.85
N GLN A 128 5.32 -26.22 11.86
CA GLN A 128 6.00 -25.59 10.72
C GLN A 128 6.12 -24.09 10.89
N GLU A 129 7.24 -23.56 10.37
CA GLU A 129 7.53 -22.13 10.33
C GLU A 129 7.37 -21.62 8.90
N PHE A 130 6.72 -20.48 8.78
CA PHE A 130 6.53 -19.77 7.53
C PHE A 130 6.96 -18.32 7.70
N PHE A 131 7.31 -17.65 6.60
CA PHE A 131 7.81 -16.30 6.64
C PHE A 131 7.08 -15.45 5.60
N ALA A 132 6.31 -14.48 6.06
CA ALA A 132 5.70 -13.48 5.20
C ALA A 132 6.73 -12.40 4.86
N ASP A 133 6.81 -11.97 3.60
CA ASP A 133 7.84 -11.03 3.16
C ASP A 133 7.81 -9.73 3.96
N LEU A 134 6.65 -9.08 4.03
CA LEU A 134 6.47 -7.83 4.77
C LEU A 134 5.12 -7.84 5.50
N LEU A 135 5.13 -7.38 6.75
CA LEU A 135 3.92 -7.20 7.55
C LEU A 135 3.78 -5.75 7.95
N PHE A 136 2.57 -5.21 7.76
CA PHE A 136 2.15 -3.89 8.17
C PHE A 136 0.88 -3.97 9.02
N TYR A 137 0.57 -2.89 9.74
CA TYR A 137 -0.73 -2.65 10.34
C TYR A 137 -1.31 -1.36 9.79
N HIS A 138 -2.57 -1.37 9.38
CA HIS A 138 -3.24 -0.20 8.85
C HIS A 138 -4.12 0.46 9.92
N LEU A 139 -3.70 1.63 10.40
CA LEU A 139 -4.29 2.32 11.55
C LEU A 139 -5.77 2.68 11.37
N LYS A 140 -6.16 3.18 10.19
CA LYS A 140 -7.55 3.60 9.91
C LYS A 140 -8.47 2.39 9.69
N LEU A 141 -7.97 1.37 9.00
CA LEU A 141 -8.71 0.13 8.74
C LEU A 141 -8.70 -0.80 9.95
N ARG A 142 -7.78 -0.60 10.90
CA ARG A 142 -7.59 -1.45 12.08
C ARG A 142 -7.44 -2.92 11.68
N CYS A 143 -6.50 -3.19 10.80
CA CYS A 143 -6.20 -4.54 10.33
C CYS A 143 -4.72 -4.71 10.00
N TYR A 144 -4.26 -5.94 10.03
CA TYR A 144 -2.96 -6.28 9.47
C TYR A 144 -3.02 -6.24 7.94
N VAL A 145 -1.88 -5.93 7.33
CA VAL A 145 -1.68 -6.00 5.88
C VAL A 145 -0.41 -6.80 5.63
N VAL A 146 -0.56 -7.98 5.07
CA VAL A 146 0.57 -8.81 4.65
C VAL A 146 0.86 -8.55 3.18
N ILE A 147 2.11 -8.24 2.87
CA ILE A 147 2.56 -7.98 1.51
C ILE A 147 3.47 -9.12 1.09
N GLU A 148 3.15 -9.73 -0.05
CA GLU A 148 3.96 -10.73 -0.74
C GLU A 148 4.53 -10.10 -2.01
N LEU A 149 5.84 -10.27 -2.22
CA LEU A 149 6.56 -9.71 -3.34
C LEU A 149 6.85 -10.79 -4.37
N LYS A 150 6.62 -10.52 -5.65
CA LYS A 150 6.96 -11.42 -6.75
C LYS A 150 7.61 -10.64 -7.89
N ILE A 151 8.82 -11.02 -8.27
CA ILE A 151 9.53 -10.42 -9.41
C ILE A 151 9.06 -10.95 -10.75
N GLU A 152 8.29 -12.01 -10.75
CA GLU A 152 7.70 -12.63 -11.93
C GLU A 152 6.28 -12.10 -12.21
N ARG A 153 5.72 -12.54 -13.34
CA ARG A 153 4.31 -12.32 -13.66
C ARG A 153 3.42 -12.95 -12.62
N PHE A 154 2.25 -12.36 -12.42
CA PHE A 154 1.19 -12.93 -11.60
C PHE A 154 0.90 -14.39 -12.01
N LYS A 155 0.78 -15.26 -11.00
CA LYS A 155 0.31 -16.64 -11.12
C LYS A 155 -0.75 -16.92 -10.06
N PRO A 156 -1.79 -17.74 -10.36
CA PRO A 156 -2.84 -18.08 -9.38
C PRO A 156 -2.30 -18.70 -8.08
N GLU A 157 -1.17 -19.39 -8.14
CA GLU A 157 -0.51 -20.03 -6.99
C GLU A 157 -0.07 -19.00 -5.94
N HIS A 158 0.30 -17.79 -6.35
CA HIS A 158 0.69 -16.70 -5.45
C HIS A 158 -0.45 -16.30 -4.51
N LEU A 159 -1.71 -16.37 -5.00
CA LEU A 159 -2.89 -16.11 -4.16
C LEU A 159 -3.08 -17.20 -3.11
N GLY A 160 -2.70 -18.44 -3.40
CA GLY A 160 -2.75 -19.54 -2.43
C GLY A 160 -1.81 -19.29 -1.25
N GLN A 161 -0.56 -18.90 -1.53
CA GLN A 161 0.43 -18.54 -0.52
C GLN A 161 -0.02 -17.33 0.31
N LEU A 162 -0.45 -16.25 -0.37
CA LEU A 162 -0.94 -15.03 0.29
C LEU A 162 -2.17 -15.33 1.17
N GLY A 163 -3.13 -16.11 0.66
CA GLY A 163 -4.33 -16.53 1.41
C GLY A 163 -3.99 -17.34 2.67
N PHE A 164 -2.96 -18.18 2.59
CA PHE A 164 -2.45 -18.90 3.76
C PHE A 164 -1.91 -17.94 4.82
N TYR A 165 -1.09 -16.94 4.43
CA TYR A 165 -0.56 -15.94 5.36
C TYR A 165 -1.65 -15.08 5.99
N VAL A 166 -2.63 -14.62 5.21
CA VAL A 166 -3.81 -13.90 5.73
C VAL A 166 -4.51 -14.71 6.81
N THR A 167 -4.78 -15.99 6.52
CA THR A 167 -5.45 -16.89 7.46
C THR A 167 -4.62 -17.13 8.73
N ALA A 168 -3.31 -17.31 8.59
CA ALA A 168 -2.41 -17.52 9.73
C ALA A 168 -2.35 -16.27 10.62
N ILE A 169 -2.25 -15.07 10.04
CA ILE A 169 -2.25 -13.82 10.80
C ILE A 169 -3.59 -13.60 11.52
N ASP A 170 -4.71 -13.88 10.87
CA ASP A 170 -6.03 -13.77 11.49
C ASP A 170 -6.21 -14.70 12.69
N ARG A 171 -5.55 -15.85 12.68
CA ARG A 171 -5.66 -16.83 13.78
C ARG A 171 -4.67 -16.60 14.92
N GLU A 172 -3.43 -16.22 14.60
CA GLU A 172 -2.33 -16.23 15.55
C GLU A 172 -1.98 -14.83 16.10
N ILE A 173 -2.29 -13.77 15.37
CA ILE A 173 -1.79 -12.41 15.66
C ILE A 173 -2.91 -11.41 15.85
N LYS A 174 -3.95 -11.48 15.02
CA LYS A 174 -5.06 -10.53 15.01
C LYS A 174 -5.82 -10.56 16.33
N SER A 175 -6.13 -9.39 16.90
CA SER A 175 -7.03 -9.28 18.04
C SER A 175 -8.51 -9.33 17.61
N GLU A 176 -9.41 -9.58 18.55
CA GLU A 176 -10.87 -9.52 18.29
C GLU A 176 -11.35 -8.13 17.86
N ALA A 177 -10.62 -7.09 18.26
CA ALA A 177 -10.94 -5.71 17.91
C ALA A 177 -10.48 -5.30 16.51
N ASP A 178 -9.69 -6.13 15.84
CA ASP A 178 -9.18 -5.87 14.50
C ASP A 178 -10.11 -6.41 13.42
N ASN A 179 -10.16 -5.71 12.32
CA ASN A 179 -10.81 -6.19 11.10
C ASN A 179 -9.99 -7.32 10.44
N PRO A 180 -10.57 -8.09 9.53
CA PRO A 180 -9.87 -9.13 8.79
C PRO A 180 -8.59 -8.62 8.13
N THR A 181 -7.54 -9.43 8.15
CA THR A 181 -6.25 -9.13 7.53
C THR A 181 -6.39 -8.97 6.02
N ILE A 182 -5.70 -7.99 5.46
CA ILE A 182 -5.62 -7.75 4.03
C ILE A 182 -4.33 -8.37 3.48
N GLY A 183 -4.45 -9.15 2.41
CA GLY A 183 -3.32 -9.61 1.62
C GLY A 183 -3.09 -8.70 0.41
N LEU A 184 -1.87 -8.24 0.22
CA LEU A 184 -1.44 -7.45 -0.92
C LEU A 184 -0.33 -8.19 -1.66
N LEU A 185 -0.60 -8.57 -2.91
CA LEU A 185 0.38 -9.17 -3.81
C LEU A 185 0.95 -8.11 -4.73
N ILE A 186 2.25 -7.90 -4.68
CA ILE A 186 2.98 -6.98 -5.56
C ILE A 186 3.81 -7.78 -6.55
N CYS A 187 3.45 -7.71 -7.84
CA CYS A 187 4.15 -8.37 -8.93
C CYS A 187 4.87 -7.36 -9.82
N LYS A 188 5.99 -7.75 -10.42
CA LYS A 188 6.75 -6.91 -11.36
C LYS A 188 5.93 -6.54 -12.59
N THR A 189 5.11 -7.47 -13.09
CA THR A 189 4.24 -7.25 -14.23
C THR A 189 2.86 -7.88 -13.98
N LYS A 190 1.82 -7.19 -14.42
CA LYS A 190 0.44 -7.63 -14.35
C LYS A 190 -0.05 -8.03 -15.73
N ASP A 191 -0.81 -9.11 -15.81
CA ASP A 191 -1.53 -9.43 -17.03
C ASP A 191 -2.78 -8.55 -17.11
N SER A 192 -3.04 -7.94 -18.28
CA SER A 192 -4.21 -7.05 -18.48
C SER A 192 -5.56 -7.76 -18.43
N LEU A 193 -5.56 -9.10 -18.30
CA LEU A 193 -6.74 -9.95 -18.22
C LEU A 193 -7.07 -10.46 -16.80
N VAL A 194 -6.33 -10.03 -15.78
CA VAL A 194 -6.55 -10.43 -14.38
C VAL A 194 -6.99 -9.24 -13.56
#